data_13b6ba0970053c424b637b7870ce4fa7
#
_entry.id   13b6ba0970053c424b637b7870ce4fa7
#
_cell.length_a   1.000
_cell.length_b   1.000
_cell.length_c   1.000
_cell.angle_alpha   90.00
_cell.angle_beta   90.00
_cell.angle_gamma   90.00
#
_symmetry.space_group_name_H-M   'P 1'
#
loop_
_entity.id
_entity.type
_entity.pdbx_description
1 polymer ?
#
loop_
_entity_poly.entity_id
_entity_poly.type
_entity_poly.pdbx_seq_one_letter_code
_entity_poly.pdbx_strand_id
1 'polypeptide(L)'
;MMKDAFAMSERYKVPVVLRMVTRMAHSRAVVETAEVRAQNPMSYPSNPKDWVLLPAVARKRNVRLTGMQKDFVEEAENSKYNKLVDGTDKSLGIIACGIAYNYLMEHFKDGCPYPVLKVSQYPLPVKMIRQLARECDALLVLEDGQPVVEEMLRGVLEQNITIKGRLSGDVPRTGELTPDNIISALGLKDEEVFPASELVVPRPPALCQGCGHRFMYEALNNVLKEYNNSRVFGDIGCYT
;
A
#
# COMPACT_ATOMS: atom_id res chain seq x y z
N MET A 1 -2.15 17.51 -3.11
CA MET A 1 -2.11 16.18 -2.47
C MET A 1 -3.48 15.68 -2.02
N MET A 2 -4.17 16.33 -1.06
CA MET A 2 -5.47 15.85 -0.54
C MET A 2 -6.47 15.51 -1.67
N LYS A 3 -6.70 16.45 -2.59
CA LYS A 3 -7.61 16.25 -3.73
C LYS A 3 -7.25 15.04 -4.59
N ASP A 4 -5.95 14.84 -4.84
CA ASP A 4 -5.48 13.73 -5.66
C ASP A 4 -5.53 12.40 -4.89
N ALA A 5 -5.36 12.43 -3.55
CA ALA A 5 -5.51 11.25 -2.70
C ALA A 5 -6.94 10.69 -2.77
N PHE A 6 -7.97 11.54 -2.74
CA PHE A 6 -9.35 11.10 -2.95
C PHE A 6 -9.55 10.49 -4.34
N ALA A 7 -9.02 11.13 -5.39
CA ALA A 7 -9.13 10.59 -6.75
C ALA A 7 -8.42 9.24 -6.91
N MET A 8 -7.27 9.06 -6.26
CA MET A 8 -6.54 7.79 -6.23
C MET A 8 -7.32 6.71 -5.49
N SER A 9 -7.88 7.03 -4.31
CA SER A 9 -8.68 6.11 -3.52
C SER A 9 -9.89 5.61 -4.32
N GLU A 10 -10.58 6.50 -5.03
CA GLU A 10 -11.70 6.13 -5.89
C GLU A 10 -11.28 5.26 -7.07
N ARG A 11 -10.15 5.56 -7.70
CA ARG A 11 -9.65 4.81 -8.86
C ARG A 11 -9.21 3.39 -8.48
N TYR A 12 -8.45 3.25 -7.42
CA TYR A 12 -7.86 1.98 -7.01
C TYR A 12 -8.74 1.17 -6.05
N LYS A 13 -9.76 1.80 -5.47
CA LYS A 13 -10.63 1.21 -4.44
C LYS A 13 -9.84 0.70 -3.24
N VAL A 14 -8.88 1.50 -2.81
CA VAL A 14 -8.05 1.29 -1.61
C VAL A 14 -7.95 2.60 -0.82
N PRO A 15 -7.76 2.56 0.50
CA PRO A 15 -7.50 3.76 1.28
C PRO A 15 -6.15 4.37 0.88
N VAL A 16 -6.09 5.70 0.90
CA VAL A 16 -4.86 6.46 0.70
C VAL A 16 -4.53 7.21 1.99
N VAL A 17 -3.32 7.02 2.50
CA VAL A 17 -2.86 7.66 3.74
C VAL A 17 -1.98 8.86 3.41
N LEU A 18 -2.34 10.03 3.92
CA LEU A 18 -1.49 11.21 3.93
C LEU A 18 -0.76 11.28 5.26
N ARG A 19 0.54 10.97 5.24
CA ARG A 19 1.39 11.08 6.42
C ARG A 19 1.97 12.48 6.52
N MET A 20 1.58 13.19 7.55
CA MET A 20 2.12 14.52 7.86
C MET A 20 2.96 14.46 9.12
N VAL A 21 4.03 15.27 9.17
CA VAL A 21 4.80 15.48 10.40
C VAL A 21 4.04 16.41 11.36
N THR A 22 4.27 16.25 12.66
CA THR A 22 3.60 17.02 13.72
C THR A 22 3.70 18.53 13.50
N ARG A 23 4.86 19.01 13.08
CA ARG A 23 5.10 20.45 12.81
C ARG A 23 4.14 20.99 11.73
N MET A 24 3.90 20.25 10.67
CA MET A 24 2.93 20.63 9.63
C MET A 24 1.49 20.57 10.14
N ALA A 25 1.16 19.59 10.97
CA ALA A 25 -0.18 19.47 11.56
C ALA A 25 -0.53 20.64 12.49
N HIS A 26 0.46 21.25 13.12
CA HIS A 26 0.31 22.42 13.98
C HIS A 26 0.52 23.76 13.26
N SER A 27 0.92 23.76 12.00
CA SER A 27 1.11 24.99 11.24
C SER A 27 -0.21 25.62 10.81
N ARG A 28 -0.19 26.93 10.59
CA ARG A 28 -1.31 27.68 10.02
C ARG A 28 -0.82 28.44 8.80
N ALA A 29 -1.64 28.47 7.76
CA ALA A 29 -1.34 29.21 6.54
C ALA A 29 -2.63 29.79 5.97
N VAL A 30 -2.49 30.86 5.19
CA VAL A 30 -3.57 31.36 4.35
C VAL A 30 -3.72 30.40 3.15
N VAL A 31 -4.94 29.94 2.92
CA VAL A 31 -5.27 29.02 1.85
C VAL A 31 -6.25 29.67 0.89
N GLU A 32 -5.88 29.72 -0.37
CA GLU A 32 -6.82 30.11 -1.42
C GLU A 32 -7.86 29.00 -1.62
N THR A 33 -9.12 29.37 -1.55
CA THR A 33 -10.23 28.45 -1.80
C THR A 33 -10.47 28.31 -3.29
N ALA A 34 -10.85 27.13 -3.74
CA ALA A 34 -11.26 26.87 -5.11
C ALA A 34 -12.78 26.71 -5.20
N GLU A 35 -13.30 26.75 -6.43
CA GLU A 35 -14.70 26.42 -6.68
C GLU A 35 -15.06 25.02 -6.16
N VAL A 36 -16.26 24.91 -5.61
CA VAL A 36 -16.78 23.64 -5.11
C VAL A 36 -16.97 22.67 -6.26
N ARG A 37 -16.32 21.51 -6.19
CA ARG A 37 -16.56 20.45 -7.19
C ARG A 37 -17.99 19.91 -7.07
N ALA A 38 -18.59 19.61 -8.21
CA ALA A 38 -19.82 18.85 -8.23
C ALA A 38 -19.63 17.52 -7.50
N GLN A 39 -20.60 17.14 -6.71
CA GLN A 39 -20.60 15.86 -6.01
C GLN A 39 -20.60 14.71 -7.03
N ASN A 40 -19.72 13.75 -6.84
CA ASN A 40 -19.75 12.53 -7.64
C ASN A 40 -21.10 11.79 -7.39
N PRO A 41 -21.65 11.11 -8.41
CA PRO A 41 -22.83 10.29 -8.19
C PRO A 41 -22.55 9.28 -7.06
N MET A 42 -23.41 9.27 -6.05
CA MET A 42 -23.32 8.27 -5.01
C MET A 42 -23.73 6.92 -5.58
N SER A 43 -22.82 5.96 -5.51
CA SER A 43 -23.09 4.58 -5.87
C SER A 43 -22.74 3.66 -4.71
N TYR A 44 -23.65 2.79 -4.37
CA TYR A 44 -23.36 1.72 -3.43
C TYR A 44 -22.59 0.59 -4.13
N PRO A 45 -21.73 -0.13 -3.40
CA PRO A 45 -21.07 -1.29 -3.96
C PRO A 45 -22.09 -2.30 -4.51
N SER A 46 -21.92 -2.70 -5.76
CA SER A 46 -22.77 -3.71 -6.38
C SER A 46 -22.67 -5.08 -5.70
N ASN A 47 -21.54 -5.35 -5.08
CA ASN A 47 -21.29 -6.58 -4.34
C ASN A 47 -20.86 -6.26 -2.90
N PRO A 48 -21.76 -6.37 -1.91
CA PRO A 48 -21.46 -6.13 -0.51
C PRO A 48 -20.32 -7.00 0.03
N LYS A 49 -20.13 -8.21 -0.52
CA LYS A 49 -19.04 -9.12 -0.12
C LYS A 49 -17.64 -8.52 -0.36
N ASP A 50 -17.52 -7.56 -1.27
CA ASP A 50 -16.25 -6.87 -1.51
C ASP A 50 -15.81 -5.99 -0.35
N TRP A 51 -16.68 -5.69 0.59
CA TRP A 51 -16.41 -4.82 1.74
C TRP A 51 -16.44 -5.57 3.08
N VAL A 52 -16.66 -6.88 3.02
CA VAL A 52 -16.68 -7.74 4.21
C VAL A 52 -15.30 -8.36 4.42
N LEU A 53 -14.76 -8.24 5.62
CA LEU A 53 -13.42 -8.71 5.97
C LEU A 53 -13.41 -10.18 6.43
N LEU A 54 -14.04 -11.06 5.64
CA LEU A 54 -13.95 -12.50 5.87
C LEU A 54 -12.65 -13.08 5.30
N PRO A 55 -12.06 -14.13 5.89
CA PRO A 55 -10.80 -14.71 5.43
C PRO A 55 -10.77 -15.05 3.95
N ALA A 56 -11.84 -15.65 3.41
CA ALA A 56 -11.93 -15.99 1.99
C ALA A 56 -11.94 -14.75 1.08
N VAL A 57 -12.59 -13.67 1.51
CA VAL A 57 -12.62 -12.38 0.79
C VAL A 57 -11.27 -11.68 0.92
N ALA A 58 -10.69 -11.67 2.12
CA ALA A 58 -9.39 -11.07 2.37
C ALA A 58 -8.28 -11.70 1.53
N ARG A 59 -8.27 -13.04 1.36
CA ARG A 59 -7.32 -13.74 0.48
C ARG A 59 -7.41 -13.25 -0.96
N LYS A 60 -8.62 -13.17 -1.53
CA LYS A 60 -8.84 -12.68 -2.90
C LYS A 60 -8.37 -11.23 -3.06
N ARG A 61 -8.68 -10.40 -2.06
CA ARG A 61 -8.27 -8.99 -2.06
C ARG A 61 -6.77 -8.81 -1.94
N ASN A 62 -6.10 -9.66 -1.14
CA ASN A 62 -4.64 -9.64 -1.03
C ASN A 62 -3.97 -9.97 -2.38
N VAL A 63 -4.49 -10.96 -3.11
CA VAL A 63 -4.00 -11.27 -4.47
C VAL A 63 -4.16 -10.06 -5.38
N ARG A 64 -5.34 -9.42 -5.37
CA ARG A 64 -5.59 -8.20 -6.13
C ARG A 64 -4.64 -7.07 -5.75
N LEU A 65 -4.51 -6.79 -4.45
CA LEU A 65 -3.64 -5.72 -3.93
C LEU A 65 -2.18 -5.97 -4.32
N THR A 66 -1.72 -7.22 -4.25
CA THR A 66 -0.38 -7.60 -4.68
C THR A 66 -0.19 -7.40 -6.19
N GLY A 67 -1.19 -7.74 -7.00
CA GLY A 67 -1.16 -7.48 -8.43
C GLY A 67 -1.10 -6.00 -8.80
N MET A 68 -1.68 -5.13 -7.98
CA MET A 68 -1.71 -3.67 -8.17
C MET A 68 -0.39 -2.97 -7.76
N GLN A 69 0.55 -3.67 -7.11
CA GLN A 69 1.79 -3.04 -6.64
C GLN A 69 2.60 -2.41 -7.78
N LYS A 70 2.63 -3.04 -8.96
CA LYS A 70 3.27 -2.49 -10.16
C LYS A 70 2.62 -1.17 -10.61
N ASP A 71 1.29 -1.09 -10.52
CA ASP A 71 0.54 0.09 -10.92
C ASP A 71 0.81 1.25 -9.95
N PHE A 72 0.96 0.94 -8.65
CA PHE A 72 1.34 1.93 -7.64
C PHE A 72 2.77 2.44 -7.85
N VAL A 73 3.71 1.58 -8.23
CA VAL A 73 5.08 2.00 -8.57
C VAL A 73 5.06 2.90 -9.81
N GLU A 74 4.32 2.54 -10.85
CA GLU A 74 4.18 3.37 -12.04
C GLU A 74 3.53 4.72 -11.75
N GLU A 75 2.50 4.73 -10.90
CA GLU A 75 1.87 5.96 -10.41
C GLU A 75 2.87 6.85 -9.66
N ALA A 76 3.74 6.27 -8.82
CA ALA A 76 4.78 7.00 -8.10
C ALA A 76 5.88 7.54 -9.02
N GLU A 77 6.27 6.79 -10.04
CA GLU A 77 7.24 7.21 -11.07
C GLU A 77 6.73 8.42 -11.88
N ASN A 78 5.43 8.45 -12.18
CA ASN A 78 4.81 9.51 -12.96
C ASN A 78 4.19 10.63 -12.09
N SER A 79 4.39 10.55 -10.78
CA SER A 79 3.79 11.50 -9.85
C SER A 79 4.41 12.88 -9.95
N LYS A 80 3.57 13.91 -10.02
CA LYS A 80 4.02 15.31 -9.89
C LYS A 80 4.61 15.64 -8.51
N TYR A 81 4.45 14.75 -7.53
CA TYR A 81 4.97 14.90 -6.17
C TYR A 81 6.36 14.30 -5.98
N ASN A 82 6.76 13.41 -6.88
CA ASN A 82 8.12 12.89 -6.96
C ASN A 82 8.84 13.61 -8.10
N LYS A 83 10.03 14.09 -7.85
CA LYS A 83 10.75 14.88 -8.84
C LYS A 83 12.24 14.69 -8.70
N LEU A 84 12.89 14.32 -9.78
CA LEU A 84 14.35 14.39 -9.90
C LEU A 84 14.75 15.77 -10.41
N VAL A 85 15.54 16.47 -9.64
CA VAL A 85 16.12 17.77 -9.99
C VAL A 85 17.60 17.53 -10.22
N ASP A 86 18.09 17.98 -11.35
CA ASP A 86 19.51 17.84 -11.71
C ASP A 86 20.40 18.77 -10.88
N GLY A 87 21.67 18.42 -10.77
CA GLY A 87 22.71 19.19 -10.12
C GLY A 87 24.04 19.01 -10.84
N THR A 88 24.92 19.98 -10.70
CA THR A 88 26.22 20.04 -11.39
C THR A 88 27.26 19.16 -10.72
N ASP A 89 27.14 18.97 -9.41
CA ASP A 89 28.08 18.15 -8.61
C ASP A 89 27.50 16.73 -8.44
N LYS A 90 28.10 15.77 -9.10
CA LYS A 90 27.69 14.36 -9.08
C LYS A 90 28.41 13.54 -7.99
N SER A 91 29.24 14.15 -7.15
CA SER A 91 29.87 13.45 -6.03
C SER A 91 28.85 12.93 -5.02
N LEU A 92 27.65 13.55 -4.96
CA LEU A 92 26.58 13.18 -4.04
C LEU A 92 25.22 13.31 -4.72
N GLY A 93 24.41 12.26 -4.70
CA GLY A 93 22.97 12.30 -5.00
C GLY A 93 22.16 12.34 -3.72
N ILE A 94 21.14 13.18 -3.64
CA ILE A 94 20.33 13.34 -2.43
C ILE A 94 18.93 12.77 -2.66
N ILE A 95 18.47 11.87 -1.80
CA ILE A 95 17.08 11.39 -1.76
C ILE A 95 16.42 12.08 -0.57
N ALA A 96 15.54 13.03 -0.83
CA ALA A 96 14.88 13.84 0.19
C ALA A 96 13.39 13.47 0.30
N CYS A 97 13.00 12.89 1.46
CA CYS A 97 11.67 12.35 1.72
C CYS A 97 10.78 13.33 2.47
N GLY A 98 9.62 13.64 1.90
CA GLY A 98 8.62 14.50 2.53
C GLY A 98 9.15 15.88 2.91
N ILE A 99 9.07 16.23 4.20
CA ILE A 99 9.48 17.54 4.72
C ILE A 99 10.99 17.78 4.60
N ALA A 100 11.81 16.72 4.57
CA ALA A 100 13.26 16.85 4.44
C ALA A 100 13.66 17.58 3.15
N TYR A 101 12.88 17.44 2.07
CA TYR A 101 13.08 18.22 0.86
C TYR A 101 12.96 19.73 1.11
N ASN A 102 11.96 20.14 1.89
CA ASN A 102 11.75 21.56 2.18
C ASN A 102 12.92 22.13 3.02
N TYR A 103 13.40 21.37 4.01
CA TYR A 103 14.54 21.77 4.82
C TYR A 103 15.83 21.89 3.99
N LEU A 104 16.06 20.95 3.07
CA LEU A 104 17.18 21.02 2.15
C LEU A 104 17.10 22.29 1.28
N MET A 105 15.95 22.56 0.68
CA MET A 105 15.76 23.70 -0.21
C MET A 105 15.73 25.06 0.53
N GLU A 106 15.44 25.06 1.82
CA GLU A 106 15.57 26.25 2.66
C GLU A 106 17.02 26.71 2.78
N HIS A 107 17.94 25.76 2.82
CA HIS A 107 19.38 26.03 2.82
C HIS A 107 19.88 26.47 1.43
N PHE A 108 19.43 25.82 0.38
CA PHE A 108 19.86 26.08 -1.01
C PHE A 108 18.86 26.94 -1.78
N LYS A 109 18.73 28.22 -1.38
CA LYS A 109 17.74 29.16 -1.98
C LYS A 109 17.97 29.38 -3.47
N ASP A 110 19.24 29.39 -3.90
CA ASP A 110 19.64 29.65 -5.30
C ASP A 110 19.80 28.34 -6.11
N GLY A 111 19.40 27.21 -5.55
CA GLY A 111 19.51 25.88 -6.15
C GLY A 111 20.55 24.98 -5.50
N CYS A 112 20.24 23.72 -5.36
CA CYS A 112 21.14 22.72 -4.81
C CYS A 112 22.18 22.32 -5.87
N PRO A 113 23.48 22.31 -5.55
CA PRO A 113 24.52 21.88 -6.49
C PRO A 113 24.44 20.37 -6.80
N TYR A 114 23.89 19.59 -5.89
CA TYR A 114 23.75 18.15 -6.04
C TYR A 114 22.44 17.76 -6.72
N PRO A 115 22.39 16.65 -7.46
CA PRO A 115 21.11 16.07 -7.91
C PRO A 115 20.26 15.68 -6.71
N VAL A 116 18.96 16.07 -6.76
CA VAL A 116 18.02 15.81 -5.67
C VAL A 116 16.81 15.05 -6.19
N LEU A 117 16.56 13.89 -5.63
CA LEU A 117 15.29 13.18 -5.80
C LEU A 117 14.36 13.51 -4.63
N LYS A 118 13.32 14.31 -4.90
CA LYS A 118 12.22 14.51 -3.99
C LYS A 118 11.31 13.30 -4.00
N VAL A 119 11.07 12.68 -2.83
CA VAL A 119 10.12 11.58 -2.65
C VAL A 119 9.00 12.03 -1.72
N SER A 120 7.79 12.15 -2.25
CA SER A 120 6.59 12.55 -1.51
C SER A 120 5.40 11.63 -1.74
N GLN A 121 5.53 10.68 -2.65
CA GLN A 121 4.53 9.65 -2.92
C GLN A 121 5.22 8.28 -3.02
N TYR A 122 4.63 7.32 -2.32
CA TYR A 122 5.05 5.92 -2.30
C TYR A 122 4.12 5.03 -3.13
N PRO A 123 4.58 3.85 -3.57
CA PRO A 123 5.90 3.24 -3.35
C PRO A 123 7.06 4.04 -3.91
N LEU A 124 8.30 3.64 -3.56
CA LEU A 124 9.48 4.35 -4.03
C LEU A 124 9.57 4.38 -5.58
N PRO A 125 9.90 5.53 -6.19
CA PRO A 125 10.11 5.66 -7.63
C PRO A 125 11.45 5.03 -8.04
N VAL A 126 11.43 3.72 -8.26
CA VAL A 126 12.63 2.90 -8.42
C VAL A 126 13.48 3.31 -9.63
N LYS A 127 12.84 3.72 -10.74
CA LYS A 127 13.59 4.16 -11.94
C LYS A 127 14.37 5.44 -11.67
N MET A 128 13.74 6.42 -11.00
CA MET A 128 14.39 7.68 -10.61
C MET A 128 15.54 7.42 -9.64
N ILE A 129 15.36 6.52 -8.66
CA ILE A 129 16.41 6.13 -7.72
C ILE A 129 17.58 5.48 -8.45
N ARG A 130 17.29 4.55 -9.37
CA ARG A 130 18.35 3.89 -10.17
C ARG A 130 19.06 4.87 -11.09
N GLN A 131 18.37 5.86 -11.63
CA GLN A 131 18.97 6.91 -12.41
C GLN A 131 19.94 7.71 -11.55
N LEU A 132 19.49 8.21 -10.41
CA LEU A 132 20.33 8.95 -9.46
C LEU A 132 21.58 8.15 -9.03
N ALA A 133 21.39 6.87 -8.71
CA ALA A 133 22.49 5.99 -8.31
C ALA A 133 23.52 5.69 -9.41
N ARG A 134 23.16 5.82 -10.68
CA ARG A 134 24.10 5.67 -11.80
C ARG A 134 24.88 6.93 -12.10
N GLU A 135 24.32 8.07 -11.75
CA GLU A 135 24.86 9.40 -12.08
C GLU A 135 25.73 9.96 -10.96
N CYS A 136 25.66 9.38 -9.72
CA CYS A 136 26.33 9.91 -8.56
C CYS A 136 27.23 8.87 -7.89
N ASP A 137 28.32 9.35 -7.27
CA ASP A 137 29.30 8.49 -6.59
C ASP A 137 28.79 7.96 -5.25
N ALA A 138 27.93 8.71 -4.57
CA ALA A 138 27.32 8.34 -3.30
C ALA A 138 25.88 8.83 -3.21
N LEU A 139 25.08 8.22 -2.33
CA LEU A 139 23.71 8.63 -2.04
C LEU A 139 23.56 9.05 -0.58
N LEU A 140 22.96 10.23 -0.36
CA LEU A 140 22.51 10.70 0.94
C LEU A 140 20.99 10.59 1.02
N VAL A 141 20.48 9.83 2.00
CA VAL A 141 19.04 9.70 2.25
C VAL A 141 18.66 10.62 3.41
N LEU A 142 17.75 11.54 3.14
CA LEU A 142 17.16 12.47 4.11
C LEU A 142 15.72 12.10 4.34
N GLU A 143 15.43 11.51 5.50
CA GLU A 143 14.07 11.12 5.90
C GLU A 143 13.82 11.43 7.36
N ASP A 144 12.56 11.75 7.69
CA ASP A 144 12.16 12.08 9.06
C ASP A 144 11.62 10.83 9.77
N GLY A 145 12.17 10.52 10.93
CA GLY A 145 11.81 9.37 11.74
C GLY A 145 12.70 8.15 11.48
N GLN A 146 12.11 6.99 11.21
CA GLN A 146 12.85 5.75 10.99
C GLN A 146 13.48 5.70 9.60
N PRO A 147 14.67 5.10 9.45
CA PRO A 147 15.42 5.03 8.19
C PRO A 147 14.84 3.97 7.23
N VAL A 148 13.56 4.07 6.90
CA VAL A 148 12.85 3.06 6.10
C VAL A 148 13.35 3.03 4.65
N VAL A 149 13.56 4.21 4.06
CA VAL A 149 14.06 4.29 2.69
C VAL A 149 15.52 3.86 2.62
N GLU A 150 16.32 4.28 3.57
CA GLU A 150 17.72 3.87 3.66
C GLU A 150 17.87 2.35 3.83
N GLU A 151 17.08 1.72 4.70
CA GLU A 151 17.04 0.27 4.87
C GLU A 151 16.63 -0.45 3.58
N MET A 152 15.63 0.07 2.87
CA MET A 152 15.20 -0.47 1.59
C MET A 152 16.28 -0.41 0.51
N LEU A 153 17.12 0.63 0.53
CA LEU A 153 18.20 0.82 -0.44
C LEU A 153 19.45 0.01 -0.11
N ARG A 154 19.83 -0.06 1.15
CA ARG A 154 21.03 -0.78 1.59
C ARG A 154 20.82 -2.28 1.70
N GLY A 155 19.63 -2.70 2.16
CA GLY A 155 19.45 -4.06 2.66
C GLY A 155 20.26 -4.30 3.93
N VAL A 156 20.30 -5.56 4.36
CA VAL A 156 21.03 -5.98 5.58
C VAL A 156 22.48 -6.40 5.26
N LEU A 157 22.78 -6.60 3.96
CA LEU A 157 24.06 -7.14 3.50
C LEU A 157 24.77 -6.12 2.61
N GLU A 158 26.02 -5.80 2.96
CA GLU A 158 26.88 -4.92 2.18
C GLU A 158 27.49 -5.58 0.93
N GLN A 159 27.22 -6.86 0.71
CA GLN A 159 27.76 -7.63 -0.40
C GLN A 159 26.77 -7.77 -1.55
N ASN A 160 27.29 -7.83 -2.76
CA ASN A 160 26.49 -8.09 -3.96
C ASN A 160 26.16 -9.58 -4.06
N ILE A 161 25.23 -10.04 -3.23
CA ILE A 161 24.74 -11.41 -3.15
C ILE A 161 23.32 -11.51 -3.70
N THR A 162 23.01 -12.59 -4.42
CA THR A 162 21.66 -12.85 -4.87
C THR A 162 20.77 -13.26 -3.70
N ILE A 163 19.69 -12.52 -3.46
CA ILE A 163 18.70 -12.83 -2.42
C ILE A 163 17.47 -13.40 -3.10
N LYS A 164 17.09 -14.62 -2.70
CA LYS A 164 15.89 -15.32 -3.15
C LYS A 164 14.80 -15.25 -2.10
N GLY A 165 13.54 -15.06 -2.55
CA GLY A 165 12.41 -14.98 -1.65
C GLY A 165 11.13 -14.55 -2.36
N ARG A 166 10.23 -13.89 -1.62
CA ARG A 166 8.94 -13.43 -2.16
C ARG A 166 9.07 -12.29 -3.17
N LEU A 167 10.12 -11.49 -3.08
CA LEU A 167 10.33 -10.37 -4.01
C LEU A 167 10.98 -10.84 -5.31
N SER A 168 11.84 -11.86 -5.27
CA SER A 168 12.43 -12.48 -6.45
C SER A 168 11.49 -13.45 -7.16
N GLY A 169 10.43 -13.91 -6.49
CA GLY A 169 9.47 -14.88 -7.02
C GLY A 169 9.83 -16.35 -6.76
N ASP A 170 10.94 -16.62 -6.07
CA ASP A 170 11.32 -18.00 -5.69
C ASP A 170 10.36 -18.59 -4.65
N VAL A 171 9.70 -17.74 -3.85
CA VAL A 171 8.61 -18.09 -2.95
C VAL A 171 7.34 -17.36 -3.40
N PRO A 172 6.15 -17.98 -3.37
CA PRO A 172 4.92 -17.33 -3.79
C PRO A 172 4.72 -15.98 -3.10
N ARG A 173 4.38 -14.94 -3.87
CA ARG A 173 4.23 -13.56 -3.33
C ARG A 173 3.04 -13.41 -2.39
N THR A 174 2.03 -14.27 -2.51
CA THR A 174 0.80 -14.27 -1.72
C THR A 174 0.50 -15.65 -1.15
N GLY A 175 -0.40 -15.71 -0.19
CA GLY A 175 -0.78 -16.95 0.48
C GLY A 175 0.10 -17.29 1.69
N GLU A 176 -0.28 -18.36 2.37
CA GLU A 176 0.46 -18.90 3.50
C GLU A 176 1.75 -19.59 3.03
N LEU A 177 2.77 -19.56 3.85
CA LEU A 177 3.96 -20.36 3.62
C LEU A 177 3.64 -21.79 4.04
N THR A 178 3.85 -22.74 3.13
CA THR A 178 3.62 -24.17 3.36
C THR A 178 4.91 -24.95 3.18
N PRO A 179 5.02 -26.19 3.72
CA PRO A 179 6.15 -27.06 3.43
C PRO A 179 6.43 -27.20 1.94
N ASP A 180 5.38 -27.35 1.11
CA ASP A 180 5.48 -27.49 -0.33
C ASP A 180 6.12 -26.26 -1.00
N ASN A 181 5.78 -25.05 -0.52
CA ASN A 181 6.42 -23.81 -0.99
C ASN A 181 7.93 -23.79 -0.70
N ILE A 182 8.33 -24.32 0.46
CA ILE A 182 9.75 -24.41 0.85
C ILE A 182 10.49 -25.40 -0.04
N ILE A 183 9.94 -26.59 -0.21
CA ILE A 183 10.52 -27.63 -1.08
C ILE A 183 10.66 -27.14 -2.51
N SER A 184 9.62 -26.47 -3.04
CA SER A 184 9.65 -25.86 -4.36
C SER A 184 10.73 -24.77 -4.48
N ALA A 185 10.86 -23.90 -3.49
CA ALA A 185 11.87 -22.84 -3.47
C ALA A 185 13.31 -23.37 -3.40
N LEU A 186 13.49 -24.54 -2.82
CA LEU A 186 14.78 -25.27 -2.80
C LEU A 186 15.06 -26.02 -4.10
N GLY A 187 14.11 -26.08 -5.04
CA GLY A 187 14.24 -26.84 -6.28
C GLY A 187 14.14 -28.35 -6.07
N LEU A 188 13.64 -28.78 -4.93
CA LEU A 188 13.41 -30.19 -4.61
C LEU A 188 12.02 -30.60 -5.13
N LYS A 189 11.88 -31.87 -5.50
CA LYS A 189 10.55 -32.41 -5.88
C LYS A 189 9.90 -33.05 -4.67
N ASP A 190 8.61 -32.77 -4.48
CA ASP A 190 7.78 -33.54 -3.58
C ASP A 190 7.69 -34.99 -4.06
N GLU A 191 7.97 -35.93 -3.17
CA GLU A 191 7.98 -37.36 -3.53
C GLU A 191 6.57 -37.90 -3.78
N GLU A 192 5.54 -37.37 -3.12
CA GLU A 192 4.13 -37.75 -3.38
C GLU A 192 3.17 -36.63 -3.01
N VAL A 193 2.36 -36.18 -3.94
CA VAL A 193 1.21 -35.30 -3.67
C VAL A 193 -0.04 -36.14 -3.53
N PHE A 194 -0.55 -36.27 -2.31
CA PHE A 194 -1.83 -36.94 -2.09
C PHE A 194 -2.98 -36.00 -2.48
N PRO A 195 -3.92 -36.46 -3.31
CA PRO A 195 -5.11 -35.67 -3.63
C PRO A 195 -5.94 -35.42 -2.36
N ALA A 196 -6.56 -34.23 -2.29
CA ALA A 196 -7.46 -33.93 -1.18
C ALA A 196 -8.58 -35.00 -1.11
N SER A 197 -8.83 -35.51 0.09
CA SER A 197 -9.91 -36.47 0.30
C SER A 197 -11.27 -35.87 -0.05
N GLU A 198 -12.13 -36.63 -0.74
CA GLU A 198 -13.52 -36.23 -1.03
C GLU A 198 -14.35 -35.96 0.24
N LEU A 199 -13.90 -36.46 1.39
CA LEU A 199 -14.53 -36.22 2.69
C LEU A 199 -14.25 -34.80 3.23
N VAL A 200 -13.29 -34.07 2.65
CA VAL A 200 -12.97 -32.69 3.06
C VAL A 200 -14.00 -31.73 2.45
N VAL A 201 -14.90 -31.26 3.27
CA VAL A 201 -15.91 -30.26 2.90
C VAL A 201 -15.53 -28.88 3.42
N PRO A 202 -15.77 -27.80 2.65
CA PRO A 202 -15.57 -26.45 3.13
C PRO A 202 -16.43 -26.14 4.36
N ARG A 203 -15.82 -25.53 5.37
CA ARG A 203 -16.52 -25.03 6.57
C ARG A 203 -16.54 -23.51 6.55
N PRO A 204 -17.51 -22.87 5.88
CA PRO A 204 -17.64 -21.43 5.95
C PRO A 204 -17.97 -20.98 7.37
N PRO A 205 -17.46 -19.81 7.82
CA PRO A 205 -17.85 -19.25 9.11
C PRO A 205 -19.37 -19.08 9.18
N ALA A 206 -19.95 -19.53 10.28
CA ALA A 206 -21.40 -19.44 10.52
C ALA A 206 -21.69 -19.15 11.99
N LEU A 207 -22.74 -18.39 12.25
CA LEU A 207 -23.21 -18.18 13.62
C LEU A 207 -23.75 -19.49 14.19
N CYS A 208 -23.39 -19.76 15.46
CA CYS A 208 -23.83 -20.97 16.18
C CYS A 208 -25.35 -21.11 16.19
N GLN A 209 -25.83 -22.35 16.33
CA GLN A 209 -27.26 -22.58 16.57
C GLN A 209 -27.67 -22.02 17.94
N GLY A 210 -28.81 -21.32 17.98
CA GLY A 210 -29.28 -20.66 19.21
C GLY A 210 -28.53 -19.38 19.58
N CYS A 211 -27.65 -18.88 18.70
CA CYS A 211 -26.95 -17.65 18.93
C CYS A 211 -27.88 -16.44 18.91
N GLY A 212 -27.83 -15.61 19.96
CA GLY A 212 -28.62 -14.39 20.06
C GLY A 212 -28.41 -13.41 18.91
N HIS A 213 -27.20 -13.37 18.30
CA HIS A 213 -26.91 -12.55 17.14
C HIS A 213 -27.74 -12.96 15.92
N ARG A 214 -28.07 -14.23 15.74
CA ARG A 214 -28.94 -14.67 14.63
C ARG A 214 -30.32 -14.03 14.73
N PHE A 215 -30.92 -14.09 15.91
CA PHE A 215 -32.23 -13.51 16.16
C PHE A 215 -32.23 -12.00 16.00
N MET A 216 -31.18 -11.35 16.48
CA MET A 216 -31.01 -9.89 16.32
C MET A 216 -30.88 -9.50 14.85
N TYR A 217 -30.07 -10.20 14.07
CA TYR A 217 -29.92 -9.91 12.64
C TYR A 217 -31.17 -10.23 11.85
N GLU A 218 -31.92 -11.27 12.22
CA GLU A 218 -33.19 -11.58 11.60
C GLU A 218 -34.24 -10.47 11.85
N ALA A 219 -34.37 -10.04 13.10
CA ALA A 219 -35.25 -8.94 13.47
C ALA A 219 -34.86 -7.63 12.73
N LEU A 220 -33.55 -7.32 12.73
CA LEU A 220 -33.04 -6.14 12.04
C LEU A 220 -33.30 -6.19 10.54
N ASN A 221 -33.05 -7.32 9.89
CA ASN A 221 -33.32 -7.50 8.46
C ASN A 221 -34.81 -7.37 8.13
N ASN A 222 -35.71 -7.75 9.04
CA ASN A 222 -37.15 -7.57 8.85
C ASN A 222 -37.51 -6.09 8.92
N VAL A 223 -37.00 -5.35 9.88
CA VAL A 223 -37.24 -3.88 9.98
C VAL A 223 -36.68 -3.15 8.77
N LEU A 224 -35.48 -3.53 8.30
CA LEU A 224 -34.85 -2.89 7.15
C LEU A 224 -35.63 -2.99 5.83
N LYS A 225 -36.55 -3.96 5.71
CA LYS A 225 -37.43 -4.05 4.54
C LYS A 225 -38.38 -2.85 4.40
N GLU A 226 -38.61 -2.16 5.49
CA GLU A 226 -39.48 -0.96 5.52
C GLU A 226 -38.73 0.31 5.11
N TYR A 227 -37.41 0.26 5.02
CA TYR A 227 -36.53 1.41 4.74
C TYR A 227 -35.78 1.23 3.43
N ASN A 228 -36.08 2.07 2.43
CA ASN A 228 -35.37 2.07 1.17
C ASN A 228 -33.94 2.53 1.35
N ASN A 229 -32.97 1.81 0.72
CA ASN A 229 -31.55 2.15 0.73
C ASN A 229 -30.86 2.17 2.10
N SER A 230 -31.44 1.52 3.10
CA SER A 230 -30.81 1.36 4.42
C SER A 230 -29.56 0.49 4.36
N ARG A 231 -28.60 0.78 5.23
CA ARG A 231 -27.35 -0.01 5.41
C ARG A 231 -27.09 -0.19 6.89
N VAL A 232 -26.63 -1.38 7.24
CA VAL A 232 -26.21 -1.71 8.60
C VAL A 232 -24.70 -1.77 8.63
N PHE A 233 -24.12 -1.07 9.59
CA PHE A 233 -22.72 -1.16 9.93
C PHE A 233 -22.62 -1.92 11.24
N GLY A 234 -21.89 -3.00 11.23
CA GLY A 234 -21.68 -3.85 12.40
C GLY A 234 -20.20 -4.08 12.63
N ASP A 235 -19.87 -4.40 13.87
CA ASP A 235 -18.56 -4.93 14.20
C ASP A 235 -18.40 -6.33 13.63
N ILE A 236 -17.16 -6.78 13.54
CA ILE A 236 -16.80 -8.14 13.18
C ILE A 236 -17.48 -9.16 14.12
N GLY A 237 -17.59 -8.81 15.40
CA GLY A 237 -18.31 -9.60 16.39
C GLY A 237 -17.72 -10.99 16.59
N CYS A 238 -18.59 -11.96 16.80
CA CYS A 238 -18.21 -13.36 16.98
C CYS A 238 -18.06 -14.05 15.62
N TYR A 239 -16.85 -14.50 15.33
CA TYR A 239 -16.59 -15.46 14.26
C TYR A 239 -16.29 -16.80 14.85
N THR A 240 -16.93 -17.73 14.41
CA THR A 240 -16.52 -19.12 14.68
C THR A 240 -16.63 -19.93 13.42
#